data_978cd6ef42fff1390bd426439b6a0364
#
_entry.id   978cd6ef42fff1390bd426439b6a0364
#
_cell.length_a   1.000
_cell.length_b   1.000
_cell.length_c   1.000
_cell.angle_alpha   90.00
_cell.angle_beta   90.00
_cell.angle_gamma   90.00
#
_symmetry.space_group_name_H-M   'P 1'
#
loop_
_entity.id
_entity.type
_entity.pdbx_description
1 polymer ?
#
loop_
_entity_poly.entity_id
_entity_poly.type
_entity_poly.pdbx_seq_one_letter_code
_entity_poly.pdbx_strand_id
1 'polypeptide(L)'
;STNAAMVCARPFRNNPRKIAEAIVSKIDLNGSYFARCEVAGPGFINFFYSTEWYATVVATVLEQKEKYGETDLGAGKSVLVEFVSANPTGPMHIGNARGGAIGDCLASVLEKAGYEVAREFYINDAGNQIEKFKTSLEVRYLQIYKPETELPEDAYQGQDIIDHANAFNEIYGDKYVNADSEERRQALCDFALPKNIQKLHDDLGKYRIQSVSYTHLRAHETRRHL
;
A
#
# COMPACT_ATOMS: atom_id res chain seq x y z
N SER A 1 -30.64 3.10 -8.86
CA SER A 1 -31.23 2.21 -9.88
C SER A 1 -31.52 0.84 -9.28
N THR A 2 -32.56 0.19 -9.74
CA THR A 2 -32.89 -1.20 -9.38
C THR A 2 -33.23 -2.03 -10.62
N ASN A 3 -32.97 -3.32 -10.59
CA ASN A 3 -33.34 -4.31 -11.58
C ASN A 3 -34.54 -5.17 -11.15
N ALA A 4 -35.29 -4.76 -10.12
CA ALA A 4 -36.39 -5.53 -9.54
C ALA A 4 -37.41 -6.04 -10.58
N ALA A 5 -37.76 -5.21 -11.54
CA ALA A 5 -38.68 -5.61 -12.60
C ALA A 5 -38.11 -6.73 -13.50
N MET A 6 -36.81 -6.79 -13.71
CA MET A 6 -36.15 -7.85 -14.47
C MET A 6 -36.17 -9.17 -13.67
N VAL A 7 -35.91 -9.11 -12.36
CA VAL A 7 -36.04 -10.28 -11.48
C VAL A 7 -37.45 -10.81 -11.44
N CYS A 8 -38.45 -9.93 -11.43
CA CYS A 8 -39.88 -10.28 -11.43
C CYS A 8 -40.41 -10.78 -12.77
N ALA A 9 -39.68 -10.61 -13.86
CA ALA A 9 -40.15 -10.97 -15.21
C ALA A 9 -40.56 -12.44 -15.35
N ARG A 10 -39.75 -13.35 -14.82
CA ARG A 10 -39.99 -14.79 -14.86
C ARG A 10 -41.18 -15.21 -13.97
N PRO A 11 -41.25 -14.83 -12.69
CA PRO A 11 -42.40 -15.13 -11.84
C PRO A 11 -43.73 -14.61 -12.40
N PHE A 12 -43.76 -13.37 -12.90
CA PHE A 12 -44.95 -12.76 -13.44
C PHE A 12 -45.21 -13.11 -14.92
N ARG A 13 -44.34 -13.85 -15.57
CA ARG A 13 -44.43 -14.21 -17.00
C ARG A 13 -44.75 -13.01 -17.88
N ASN A 14 -44.10 -11.87 -17.63
CA ASN A 14 -44.36 -10.62 -18.32
C ASN A 14 -43.06 -9.91 -18.71
N ASN A 15 -43.18 -8.99 -19.66
CA ASN A 15 -42.01 -8.20 -20.11
C ASN A 15 -41.48 -7.32 -18.96
N PRO A 16 -40.15 -7.34 -18.66
CA PRO A 16 -39.58 -6.57 -17.57
C PRO A 16 -39.88 -5.08 -17.65
N ARG A 17 -39.86 -4.49 -18.85
CA ARG A 17 -40.18 -3.07 -19.04
C ARG A 17 -41.64 -2.75 -18.66
N LYS A 18 -42.61 -3.61 -19.04
CA LYS A 18 -44.02 -3.45 -18.64
C LYS A 18 -44.21 -3.55 -17.12
N ILE A 19 -43.43 -4.45 -16.47
CA ILE A 19 -43.43 -4.56 -15.01
C ILE A 19 -42.86 -3.29 -14.39
N ALA A 20 -41.74 -2.76 -14.92
CA ALA A 20 -41.14 -1.52 -14.44
C ALA A 20 -42.12 -0.34 -14.59
N GLU A 21 -42.77 -0.21 -15.72
CA GLU A 21 -43.84 0.82 -15.98
C GLU A 21 -44.98 0.71 -14.98
N ALA A 22 -45.45 -0.51 -14.71
CA ALA A 22 -46.50 -0.75 -13.72
C ALA A 22 -46.03 -0.41 -12.28
N ILE A 23 -44.77 -0.66 -11.93
CA ILE A 23 -44.20 -0.27 -10.63
C ILE A 23 -44.13 1.25 -10.53
N VAL A 24 -43.55 1.92 -11.53
CA VAL A 24 -43.36 3.38 -11.53
C VAL A 24 -44.70 4.11 -11.49
N SER A 25 -45.75 3.58 -12.14
CA SER A 25 -47.12 4.18 -12.14
C SER A 25 -47.83 4.08 -10.78
N LYS A 26 -47.40 3.17 -9.90
CA LYS A 26 -48.05 2.90 -8.61
C LYS A 26 -47.20 3.23 -7.39
N ILE A 27 -45.92 3.50 -7.58
CA ILE A 27 -45.02 3.78 -6.48
C ILE A 27 -45.38 5.14 -5.86
N ASP A 28 -45.53 5.16 -4.54
CA ASP A 28 -45.67 6.38 -3.78
C ASP A 28 -44.27 6.77 -3.23
N LEU A 29 -43.82 7.95 -3.60
CA LEU A 29 -42.53 8.51 -3.14
C LEU A 29 -42.71 9.50 -1.98
N ASN A 30 -43.93 9.77 -1.52
CA ASN A 30 -44.20 10.65 -0.40
C ASN A 30 -43.53 10.14 0.88
N GLY A 31 -42.87 11.02 1.59
CA GLY A 31 -42.11 10.66 2.80
C GLY A 31 -40.79 9.95 2.55
N SER A 32 -40.43 9.76 1.28
CA SER A 32 -39.07 9.25 0.91
C SER A 32 -38.16 10.41 0.50
N TYR A 33 -36.86 10.11 0.41
CA TYR A 33 -35.90 11.06 -0.13
C TYR A 33 -35.78 11.06 -1.66
N PHE A 34 -36.73 10.44 -2.37
CA PHE A 34 -36.72 10.42 -3.84
C PHE A 34 -37.68 11.47 -4.39
N ALA A 35 -37.21 12.32 -5.30
CA ALA A 35 -38.03 13.31 -5.99
C ALA A 35 -38.84 12.69 -7.13
N ARG A 36 -38.26 11.69 -7.80
CA ARG A 36 -38.92 11.00 -8.94
C ARG A 36 -38.25 9.67 -9.24
N CYS A 37 -38.93 8.83 -9.98
CA CYS A 37 -38.35 7.64 -10.58
C CYS A 37 -38.81 7.50 -12.05
N GLU A 38 -38.00 6.79 -12.85
CA GLU A 38 -38.31 6.59 -14.28
C GLU A 38 -37.76 5.24 -14.78
N VAL A 39 -38.43 4.69 -15.78
CA VAL A 39 -38.01 3.43 -16.40
C VAL A 39 -36.86 3.69 -17.38
N ALA A 40 -35.82 2.86 -17.29
CA ALA A 40 -34.67 2.92 -18.18
C ALA A 40 -34.35 1.56 -18.81
N GLY A 41 -33.93 1.58 -20.08
CA GLY A 41 -33.52 0.38 -20.80
C GLY A 41 -34.54 -0.76 -20.77
N PRO A 42 -34.12 -2.02 -20.57
CA PRO A 42 -34.94 -3.20 -20.64
C PRO A 42 -35.86 -3.44 -19.43
N GLY A 43 -35.81 -2.56 -18.41
CA GLY A 43 -36.66 -2.70 -17.21
C GLY A 43 -35.92 -2.30 -15.93
N PHE A 44 -34.91 -1.47 -16.01
CA PHE A 44 -34.36 -0.77 -14.85
C PHE A 44 -35.29 0.35 -14.40
N ILE A 45 -35.30 0.61 -13.11
CA ILE A 45 -36.00 1.76 -12.54
C ILE A 45 -34.92 2.64 -11.88
N ASN A 46 -34.75 3.85 -12.38
CA ASN A 46 -33.85 4.85 -11.83
C ASN A 46 -34.60 5.75 -10.85
N PHE A 47 -34.04 5.95 -9.67
CA PHE A 47 -34.51 6.86 -8.65
C PHE A 47 -33.58 8.07 -8.57
N PHE A 48 -34.18 9.24 -8.40
CA PHE A 48 -33.47 10.51 -8.28
C PHE A 48 -33.74 11.10 -6.91
N TYR A 49 -32.68 11.40 -6.19
CA TYR A 49 -32.78 11.98 -4.86
C TYR A 49 -33.33 13.41 -4.90
N SER A 50 -34.05 13.76 -3.85
CA SER A 50 -34.54 15.11 -3.63
C SER A 50 -33.44 16.05 -3.13
N THR A 51 -33.65 17.36 -3.26
CA THR A 51 -32.74 18.38 -2.72
C THR A 51 -32.60 18.27 -1.19
N GLU A 52 -33.68 17.86 -0.52
CA GLU A 52 -33.65 17.64 0.93
C GLU A 52 -32.70 16.53 1.33
N TRP A 53 -32.61 15.44 0.54
CA TRP A 53 -31.66 14.37 0.82
C TRP A 53 -30.20 14.89 0.80
N TYR A 54 -29.85 15.68 -0.22
CA TYR A 54 -28.51 16.27 -0.31
C TYR A 54 -28.25 17.22 0.85
N ALA A 55 -29.23 18.04 1.26
CA ALA A 55 -29.11 18.90 2.42
C ALA A 55 -28.91 18.12 3.73
N THR A 56 -29.61 17.00 3.89
CA THR A 56 -29.45 16.09 5.04
C THR A 56 -28.05 15.48 5.08
N VAL A 57 -27.52 15.05 3.93
CA VAL A 57 -26.14 14.51 3.86
C VAL A 57 -25.14 15.56 4.32
N VAL A 58 -25.24 16.80 3.82
CA VAL A 58 -24.34 17.90 4.23
C VAL A 58 -24.45 18.17 5.74
N ALA A 59 -25.66 18.23 6.26
CA ALA A 59 -25.89 18.43 7.71
C ALA A 59 -25.26 17.29 8.53
N THR A 60 -25.44 16.05 8.12
CA THR A 60 -24.84 14.87 8.78
C THR A 60 -23.31 14.90 8.73
N VAL A 61 -22.71 15.29 7.60
CA VAL A 61 -21.25 15.45 7.48
C VAL A 61 -20.75 16.52 8.45
N LEU A 62 -21.43 17.66 8.54
CA LEU A 62 -21.06 18.74 9.44
C LEU A 62 -21.18 18.36 10.93
N GLU A 63 -22.17 17.53 11.26
CA GLU A 63 -22.39 17.02 12.61
C GLU A 63 -21.35 15.96 12.99
N GLN A 64 -21.16 14.95 12.15
CA GLN A 64 -20.30 13.80 12.43
C GLN A 64 -18.80 14.11 12.23
N LYS A 65 -18.48 15.10 11.38
CA LYS A 65 -17.09 15.51 11.10
C LYS A 65 -16.22 14.32 10.68
N GLU A 66 -15.13 14.09 11.42
CA GLU A 66 -14.17 13.00 11.14
C GLU A 66 -14.79 11.60 11.29
N LYS A 67 -15.91 11.49 11.98
CA LYS A 67 -16.61 10.19 12.15
C LYS A 67 -17.57 9.87 11.02
N TYR A 68 -17.78 10.79 10.08
CA TYR A 68 -18.67 10.53 8.95
C TYR A 68 -18.16 9.36 8.12
N GLY A 69 -19.03 8.38 7.87
CA GLY A 69 -18.73 7.16 7.14
C GLY A 69 -18.19 6.01 8.01
N GLU A 70 -18.03 6.20 9.32
CA GLU A 70 -17.71 5.09 10.23
C GLU A 70 -18.87 4.10 10.34
N THR A 71 -18.52 2.82 10.39
CA THR A 71 -19.45 1.71 10.63
C THR A 71 -18.84 0.73 11.62
N ASP A 72 -19.64 -0.18 12.16
CA ASP A 72 -19.19 -1.23 13.09
C ASP A 72 -19.21 -2.63 12.42
N LEU A 73 -18.99 -2.69 11.11
CA LEU A 73 -18.98 -3.98 10.38
C LEU A 73 -17.85 -4.92 10.86
N GLY A 74 -16.72 -4.35 11.26
CA GLY A 74 -15.58 -5.08 11.77
C GLY A 74 -15.77 -5.62 13.18
N ALA A 75 -16.66 -5.01 13.97
CA ALA A 75 -16.95 -5.37 15.36
C ALA A 75 -15.68 -5.55 16.21
N GLY A 76 -14.68 -4.66 16.02
CA GLY A 76 -13.42 -4.70 16.74
C GLY A 76 -12.50 -5.89 16.39
N LYS A 77 -12.74 -6.62 15.31
CA LYS A 77 -11.85 -7.70 14.90
C LYS A 77 -10.50 -7.16 14.45
N SER A 78 -9.44 -7.78 14.92
CA SER A 78 -8.07 -7.41 14.54
C SER A 78 -7.74 -7.85 13.12
N VAL A 79 -7.08 -6.98 12.35
CA VAL A 79 -6.58 -7.23 11.00
C VAL A 79 -5.16 -6.70 10.90
N LEU A 80 -4.25 -7.50 10.34
CA LEU A 80 -2.91 -7.09 9.97
C LEU A 80 -2.88 -6.82 8.46
N VAL A 81 -2.44 -5.64 8.07
CA VAL A 81 -2.22 -5.28 6.66
C VAL A 81 -0.73 -5.04 6.45
N GLU A 82 -0.10 -5.98 5.76
CA GLU A 82 1.29 -5.87 5.32
C GLU A 82 1.33 -5.25 3.91
N PHE A 83 2.14 -4.21 3.74
CA PHE A 83 2.29 -3.56 2.43
C PHE A 83 3.62 -2.83 2.30
N VAL A 84 4.01 -2.55 1.07
CA VAL A 84 5.34 -2.09 0.63
C VAL A 84 6.38 -3.19 0.80
N SER A 85 6.81 -3.50 2.02
CA SER A 85 7.77 -4.56 2.41
C SER A 85 8.97 -4.65 1.44
N ALA A 86 9.56 -3.47 1.15
CA ALA A 86 10.67 -3.35 0.20
C ALA A 86 11.99 -3.72 0.87
N ASN A 87 12.86 -4.43 0.14
CA ASN A 87 14.20 -4.74 0.62
C ASN A 87 15.05 -3.47 0.76
N PRO A 88 15.83 -3.31 1.84
CA PRO A 88 16.61 -2.10 2.10
C PRO A 88 17.94 -2.07 1.32
N THR A 89 17.94 -2.59 0.10
CA THR A 89 19.13 -2.66 -0.78
C THR A 89 19.21 -1.52 -1.80
N GLY A 90 18.31 -0.54 -1.69
CA GLY A 90 18.27 0.64 -2.55
C GLY A 90 17.01 1.48 -2.34
N PRO A 91 16.83 2.56 -3.11
CA PRO A 91 15.69 3.45 -3.02
C PRO A 91 14.39 2.78 -3.50
N MET A 92 13.26 3.22 -2.95
CA MET A 92 11.94 2.80 -3.43
C MET A 92 11.68 3.31 -4.86
N HIS A 93 10.95 2.52 -5.63
CA HIS A 93 10.49 2.88 -6.97
C HIS A 93 8.96 3.06 -6.99
N ILE A 94 8.43 3.52 -8.13
CA ILE A 94 6.99 3.83 -8.30
C ILE A 94 6.07 2.63 -7.99
N GLY A 95 6.54 1.40 -8.20
CA GLY A 95 5.78 0.19 -7.84
C GLY A 95 5.57 0.07 -6.33
N ASN A 96 6.59 0.38 -5.53
CA ASN A 96 6.47 0.41 -4.06
C ASN A 96 5.51 1.51 -3.61
N ALA A 97 5.59 2.72 -4.21
CA ALA A 97 4.69 3.82 -3.91
C ALA A 97 3.22 3.47 -4.19
N ARG A 98 2.95 2.78 -5.32
CA ARG A 98 1.60 2.30 -5.63
C ARG A 98 1.10 1.28 -4.61
N GLY A 99 1.94 0.31 -4.24
CA GLY A 99 1.62 -0.67 -3.20
C GLY A 99 1.34 0.01 -1.86
N GLY A 100 2.13 1.02 -1.51
CA GLY A 100 1.96 1.84 -0.32
C GLY A 100 0.61 2.55 -0.29
N ALA A 101 0.25 3.25 -1.36
CA ALA A 101 -1.03 3.95 -1.45
C ALA A 101 -2.23 3.00 -1.32
N ILE A 102 -2.19 1.84 -2.00
CA ILE A 102 -3.27 0.86 -1.94
C ILE A 102 -3.38 0.26 -0.53
N GLY A 103 -2.26 -0.12 0.09
CA GLY A 103 -2.24 -0.73 1.41
C GLY A 103 -2.73 0.24 2.50
N ASP A 104 -2.28 1.48 2.47
CA ASP A 104 -2.70 2.51 3.42
C ASP A 104 -4.18 2.87 3.27
N CYS A 105 -4.67 3.02 2.03
CA CYS A 105 -6.09 3.22 1.78
C CYS A 105 -6.94 2.03 2.27
N LEU A 106 -6.51 0.80 2.02
CA LEU A 106 -7.21 -0.40 2.50
C LEU A 106 -7.26 -0.42 4.04
N ALA A 107 -6.13 -0.18 4.69
CA ALA A 107 -6.05 -0.12 6.14
C ALA A 107 -7.01 0.95 6.70
N SER A 108 -7.00 2.15 6.11
CA SER A 108 -7.87 3.26 6.53
C SER A 108 -9.36 2.96 6.33
N VAL A 109 -9.73 2.28 5.24
CA VAL A 109 -11.13 1.85 5.02
C VAL A 109 -11.55 0.79 6.03
N LEU A 110 -10.67 -0.15 6.36
CA LEU A 110 -10.95 -1.17 7.38
C LEU A 110 -11.12 -0.54 8.77
N GLU A 111 -10.28 0.45 9.14
CA GLU A 111 -10.45 1.20 10.38
C GLU A 111 -11.81 1.90 10.45
N LYS A 112 -12.19 2.59 9.37
CA LYS A 112 -13.52 3.23 9.25
C LYS A 112 -14.67 2.22 9.29
N ALA A 113 -14.41 0.98 8.90
CA ALA A 113 -15.38 -0.12 9.00
C ALA A 113 -15.42 -0.79 10.38
N GLY A 114 -14.69 -0.29 11.38
CA GLY A 114 -14.72 -0.78 12.75
C GLY A 114 -13.80 -1.98 13.03
N TYR A 115 -12.77 -2.19 12.21
CA TYR A 115 -11.71 -3.15 12.50
C TYR A 115 -10.58 -2.49 13.30
N GLU A 116 -9.89 -3.27 14.14
CA GLU A 116 -8.61 -2.91 14.74
C GLU A 116 -7.50 -3.27 13.76
N VAL A 117 -6.93 -2.26 13.08
CA VAL A 117 -5.97 -2.49 12.00
C VAL A 117 -4.55 -2.22 12.45
N ALA A 118 -3.67 -3.22 12.30
CA ALA A 118 -2.23 -3.07 12.40
C ALA A 118 -1.63 -2.95 10.98
N ARG A 119 -0.74 -1.96 10.79
CA ARG A 119 0.03 -1.77 9.55
C ARG A 119 1.42 -2.31 9.75
N GLU A 120 1.85 -3.23 8.90
CA GLU A 120 3.17 -3.85 8.98
C GLU A 120 4.01 -3.52 7.75
N PHE A 121 5.27 -3.20 7.99
CA PHE A 121 6.33 -3.15 7.00
C PHE A 121 7.35 -4.24 7.34
N TYR A 122 7.50 -5.22 6.47
CA TYR A 122 8.44 -6.31 6.66
C TYR A 122 9.79 -5.95 6.04
N ILE A 123 10.86 -5.96 6.84
CA ILE A 123 12.22 -5.66 6.40
C ILE A 123 12.95 -6.98 6.17
N ASN A 124 13.24 -7.28 4.91
CA ASN A 124 14.07 -8.40 4.54
C ASN A 124 15.55 -7.97 4.52
N ASP A 125 16.20 -8.05 5.67
CA ASP A 125 17.59 -7.66 5.90
C ASP A 125 18.57 -8.83 5.86
N ALA A 126 18.18 -9.96 5.26
CA ALA A 126 18.97 -11.17 5.11
C ALA A 126 18.85 -11.81 3.71
N GLY A 127 19.67 -12.81 3.44
CA GLY A 127 19.61 -13.62 2.22
C GLY A 127 20.35 -13.02 1.00
N ASN A 128 20.10 -13.59 -0.18
CA ASN A 128 20.88 -13.33 -1.40
C ASN A 128 20.93 -11.86 -1.81
N GLN A 129 19.89 -11.07 -1.55
CA GLN A 129 19.87 -9.65 -1.93
C GLN A 129 20.82 -8.83 -1.05
N ILE A 130 20.91 -9.14 0.23
CA ILE A 130 21.86 -8.50 1.13
C ILE A 130 23.30 -8.89 0.76
N GLU A 131 23.56 -10.15 0.39
CA GLU A 131 24.88 -10.57 -0.08
C GLU A 131 25.30 -9.85 -1.37
N LYS A 132 24.38 -9.66 -2.31
CA LYS A 132 24.62 -8.84 -3.51
C LYS A 132 24.86 -7.37 -3.18
N PHE A 133 24.13 -6.84 -2.21
CA PHE A 133 24.32 -5.48 -1.73
C PHE A 133 25.71 -5.30 -1.11
N LYS A 134 26.14 -6.21 -0.23
CA LYS A 134 27.48 -6.22 0.36
C LYS A 134 28.56 -6.28 -0.71
N THR A 135 28.42 -7.17 -1.69
CA THR A 135 29.37 -7.30 -2.81
C THR A 135 29.44 -6.03 -3.63
N SER A 136 28.30 -5.42 -3.92
CA SER A 136 28.25 -4.17 -4.69
C SER A 136 28.93 -3.01 -3.98
N LEU A 137 28.70 -2.85 -2.68
CA LEU A 137 29.36 -1.86 -1.84
C LEU A 137 30.86 -2.09 -1.78
N GLU A 138 31.30 -3.34 -1.57
CA GLU A 138 32.72 -3.71 -1.53
C GLU A 138 33.44 -3.31 -2.82
N VAL A 139 32.90 -3.69 -3.97
CA VAL A 139 33.53 -3.39 -5.25
C VAL A 139 33.58 -1.88 -5.48
N ARG A 140 32.50 -1.13 -5.22
CA ARG A 140 32.50 0.32 -5.37
C ARG A 140 33.48 1.03 -4.46
N TYR A 141 33.62 0.56 -3.21
CA TYR A 141 34.64 1.08 -2.29
C TYR A 141 36.07 0.77 -2.79
N LEU A 142 36.33 -0.46 -3.24
CA LEU A 142 37.63 -0.82 -3.78
C LEU A 142 38.00 -0.05 -5.06
N GLN A 143 37.03 0.24 -5.92
CA GLN A 143 37.23 1.03 -7.16
C GLN A 143 37.77 2.44 -6.89
N ILE A 144 37.60 3.00 -5.70
CA ILE A 144 38.16 4.29 -5.32
C ILE A 144 39.70 4.21 -5.32
N TYR A 145 40.28 3.08 -4.95
CA TYR A 145 41.72 2.84 -4.83
C TYR A 145 42.31 1.99 -5.94
N LYS A 146 41.49 1.13 -6.54
CA LYS A 146 41.84 0.17 -7.58
C LYS A 146 40.75 0.21 -8.67
N PRO A 147 40.81 1.20 -9.58
CA PRO A 147 39.78 1.44 -10.58
C PRO A 147 39.47 0.26 -11.52
N GLU A 148 40.47 -0.65 -11.65
CA GLU A 148 40.37 -1.86 -12.47
C GLU A 148 39.52 -2.97 -11.82
N THR A 149 39.04 -2.79 -10.58
CA THR A 149 38.20 -3.80 -9.93
C THR A 149 36.86 -3.99 -10.68
N GLU A 150 36.65 -5.18 -11.20
CA GLU A 150 35.46 -5.48 -12.00
C GLU A 150 34.20 -5.62 -11.10
N LEU A 151 33.11 -5.02 -11.55
CA LEU A 151 31.80 -5.17 -10.92
C LEU A 151 31.08 -6.40 -11.50
N PRO A 152 30.64 -7.36 -10.67
CA PRO A 152 29.86 -8.50 -11.16
C PRO A 152 28.60 -8.08 -11.92
N GLU A 153 28.22 -8.83 -12.94
CA GLU A 153 27.06 -8.53 -13.79
C GLU A 153 25.74 -8.42 -12.98
N ASP A 154 25.64 -9.25 -11.93
CA ASP A 154 24.45 -9.32 -11.09
C ASP A 154 24.51 -8.38 -9.86
N ALA A 155 25.54 -7.53 -9.76
CA ALA A 155 25.68 -6.54 -8.71
C ALA A 155 24.75 -5.34 -8.93
N TYR A 156 24.42 -4.62 -7.84
CA TYR A 156 23.68 -3.36 -7.92
C TYR A 156 24.55 -2.25 -8.51
N GLN A 157 24.03 -1.59 -9.56
CA GLN A 157 24.76 -0.58 -10.32
C GLN A 157 24.29 0.84 -10.00
N GLY A 158 23.34 1.00 -9.06
CA GLY A 158 22.72 2.28 -8.74
C GLY A 158 23.71 3.32 -8.20
N GLN A 159 23.38 4.60 -8.39
CA GLN A 159 24.16 5.71 -7.87
C GLN A 159 24.24 5.68 -6.33
N ASP A 160 23.20 5.21 -5.67
CA ASP A 160 23.11 5.03 -4.22
C ASP A 160 24.23 4.15 -3.67
N ILE A 161 24.64 3.09 -4.39
CA ILE A 161 25.77 2.22 -3.98
C ILE A 161 27.10 3.00 -4.03
N ILE A 162 27.27 3.80 -5.07
CA ILE A 162 28.47 4.66 -5.22
C ILE A 162 28.50 5.71 -4.11
N ASP A 163 27.38 6.33 -3.83
CA ASP A 163 27.25 7.35 -2.78
C ASP A 163 27.56 6.77 -1.40
N HIS A 164 27.07 5.56 -1.09
CA HIS A 164 27.42 4.86 0.15
C HIS A 164 28.90 4.53 0.26
N ALA A 165 29.52 4.05 -0.83
CA ALA A 165 30.94 3.74 -0.85
C ALA A 165 31.80 5.00 -0.63
N ASN A 166 31.44 6.11 -1.28
CA ASN A 166 32.11 7.39 -1.10
C ASN A 166 31.95 7.92 0.33
N ALA A 167 30.74 7.90 0.88
CA ALA A 167 30.48 8.36 2.23
C ALA A 167 31.16 7.48 3.30
N PHE A 168 31.29 6.17 3.05
CA PHE A 168 32.08 5.28 3.89
C PHE A 168 33.56 5.64 3.83
N ASN A 169 34.09 5.91 2.62
CA ASN A 169 35.45 6.30 2.40
C ASN A 169 35.81 7.65 3.07
N GLU A 170 34.91 8.62 3.08
CA GLU A 170 35.11 9.90 3.78
C GLU A 170 35.35 9.73 5.28
N ILE A 171 34.78 8.69 5.90
CA ILE A 171 34.91 8.43 7.35
C ILE A 171 36.08 7.51 7.67
N TYR A 172 36.26 6.46 6.89
CA TYR A 172 37.20 5.38 7.21
C TYR A 172 38.48 5.37 6.34
N GLY A 173 38.51 6.18 5.24
CA GLY A 173 39.64 6.22 4.31
C GLY A 173 39.96 4.83 3.75
N ASP A 174 41.24 4.51 3.69
CA ASP A 174 41.77 3.25 3.17
C ASP A 174 41.81 2.09 4.18
N LYS A 175 41.27 2.30 5.38
CA LYS A 175 41.34 1.34 6.51
C LYS A 175 40.96 -0.09 6.11
N TYR A 176 39.94 -0.24 5.27
CA TYR A 176 39.41 -1.55 4.89
C TYR A 176 39.91 -2.04 3.52
N VAL A 177 40.79 -1.30 2.81
CA VAL A 177 41.26 -1.70 1.47
C VAL A 177 42.01 -3.02 1.50
N ASN A 178 42.81 -3.26 2.55
CA ASN A 178 43.61 -4.47 2.74
C ASN A 178 43.03 -5.42 3.80
N ALA A 179 41.85 -5.12 4.35
CA ALA A 179 41.12 -6.01 5.24
C ALA A 179 40.64 -7.26 4.53
N ASP A 180 40.25 -8.28 5.30
CA ASP A 180 39.56 -9.43 4.77
C ASP A 180 38.23 -9.02 4.09
N SER A 181 37.85 -9.77 3.02
CA SER A 181 36.67 -9.44 2.24
C SER A 181 35.39 -9.48 3.09
N GLU A 182 35.25 -10.45 3.98
CA GLU A 182 34.07 -10.55 4.84
C GLU A 182 33.99 -9.41 5.87
N GLU A 183 35.14 -9.06 6.49
CA GLU A 183 35.21 -7.91 7.41
C GLU A 183 34.83 -6.61 6.69
N ARG A 184 35.35 -6.39 5.49
CA ARG A 184 35.07 -5.21 4.69
C ARG A 184 33.60 -5.14 4.28
N ARG A 185 33.03 -6.24 3.79
CA ARG A 185 31.63 -6.35 3.40
C ARG A 185 30.69 -6.07 4.58
N GLN A 186 31.00 -6.64 5.73
CA GLN A 186 30.20 -6.44 6.92
C GLN A 186 30.25 -4.98 7.38
N ALA A 187 31.45 -4.37 7.44
CA ALA A 187 31.60 -2.97 7.82
C ALA A 187 30.85 -2.00 6.88
N LEU A 188 30.90 -2.24 5.57
CA LEU A 188 30.15 -1.47 4.57
C LEU A 188 28.64 -1.66 4.71
N CYS A 189 28.20 -2.88 4.95
CA CYS A 189 26.78 -3.19 5.15
C CYS A 189 26.24 -2.53 6.43
N ASP A 190 26.96 -2.65 7.55
CA ASP A 190 26.59 -2.03 8.83
C ASP A 190 26.50 -0.50 8.74
N PHE A 191 27.27 0.10 7.84
CA PHE A 191 27.22 1.52 7.56
C PHE A 191 26.05 1.93 6.66
N ALA A 192 25.78 1.18 5.59
CA ALA A 192 24.84 1.57 4.53
C ALA A 192 23.39 1.12 4.81
N LEU A 193 23.20 -0.08 5.35
CA LEU A 193 21.89 -0.68 5.56
C LEU A 193 20.97 0.15 6.47
N PRO A 194 21.42 0.65 7.64
CA PRO A 194 20.59 1.51 8.48
C PRO A 194 20.18 2.81 7.80
N LYS A 195 21.04 3.37 6.93
CA LYS A 195 20.75 4.59 6.16
C LYS A 195 19.66 4.34 5.11
N ASN A 196 19.70 3.19 4.43
CA ASN A 196 18.67 2.80 3.51
C ASN A 196 17.33 2.59 4.23
N ILE A 197 17.32 1.90 5.38
CA ILE A 197 16.10 1.70 6.18
C ILE A 197 15.53 3.05 6.60
N GLN A 198 16.36 3.97 7.09
CA GLN A 198 15.90 5.31 7.47
C GLN A 198 15.33 6.07 6.27
N LYS A 199 15.99 5.96 5.10
CA LYS A 199 15.49 6.60 3.86
C LYS A 199 14.14 6.04 3.42
N LEU A 200 13.93 4.72 3.50
CA LEU A 200 12.63 4.11 3.22
C LEU A 200 11.55 4.67 4.14
N HIS A 201 11.86 4.78 5.43
CA HIS A 201 10.96 5.36 6.43
C HIS A 201 10.61 6.82 6.12
N ASP A 202 11.62 7.64 5.82
CA ASP A 202 11.45 9.06 5.50
C ASP A 202 10.63 9.26 4.21
N ASP A 203 10.87 8.44 3.19
CA ASP A 203 10.15 8.51 1.92
C ASP A 203 8.68 8.07 2.08
N LEU A 204 8.39 7.04 2.88
CA LEU A 204 7.02 6.67 3.26
C LEU A 204 6.34 7.78 4.07
N GLY A 205 7.06 8.41 5.00
CA GLY A 205 6.57 9.55 5.78
C GLY A 205 6.16 10.74 4.92
N LYS A 206 6.94 11.09 3.87
CA LYS A 206 6.56 12.10 2.87
C LYS A 206 5.26 11.74 2.13
N TYR A 207 5.03 10.46 1.94
CA TYR A 207 3.80 9.92 1.33
C TYR A 207 2.64 9.81 2.32
N ARG A 208 2.87 10.20 3.60
CA ARG A 208 1.93 10.11 4.74
C ARG A 208 1.56 8.66 5.10
N ILE A 209 2.38 7.70 4.72
CA ILE A 209 2.24 6.30 5.09
C ILE A 209 3.02 6.07 6.37
N GLN A 210 2.35 5.53 7.39
CA GLN A 210 2.97 5.18 8.66
C GLN A 210 2.68 3.72 8.98
N SER A 211 3.73 2.91 9.08
CA SER A 211 3.64 1.56 9.60
C SER A 211 3.93 1.58 11.10
N VAL A 212 3.13 0.85 11.86
CA VAL A 212 3.25 0.77 13.32
C VAL A 212 4.28 -0.28 13.73
N SER A 213 4.44 -1.32 12.89
CA SER A 213 5.37 -2.42 13.11
C SER A 213 6.38 -2.51 11.96
N TYR A 214 7.66 -2.59 12.32
CA TYR A 214 8.76 -2.91 11.41
C TYR A 214 9.36 -4.23 11.85
N THR A 215 9.04 -5.30 11.12
CA THR A 215 9.48 -6.66 11.44
C THR A 215 10.72 -6.99 10.63
N HIS A 216 11.82 -7.37 11.33
CA HIS A 216 13.08 -7.78 10.71
C HIS A 216 13.14 -9.29 10.53
N LEU A 217 13.51 -9.75 9.35
CA LEU A 217 13.79 -11.16 9.08
C LEU A 217 15.16 -11.52 9.66
N ARG A 218 15.20 -12.28 10.73
CA ARG A 218 16.43 -12.92 11.19
C ARG A 218 16.68 -14.18 10.36
N ALA A 219 17.91 -14.41 9.93
CA ALA A 219 18.33 -15.50 9.05
C ALA A 219 17.90 -16.94 9.48
N HIS A 220 17.39 -17.09 10.71
CA HIS A 220 16.88 -18.38 11.22
C HIS A 220 15.38 -18.64 10.90
N GLU A 221 14.62 -17.65 10.52
CA GLU A 221 13.17 -17.80 10.25
C GLU A 221 12.91 -18.35 8.85
N THR A 222 13.79 -18.06 7.89
CA THR A 222 13.72 -18.57 6.50
C THR A 222 13.90 -20.09 6.39
N ARG A 223 14.45 -20.77 7.40
CA ARG A 223 14.61 -22.23 7.39
C ARG A 223 13.42 -23.01 7.95
N ARG A 224 12.42 -22.35 8.53
CA ARG A 224 11.24 -23.00 9.12
C ARG A 224 10.00 -22.99 8.21
N HIS A 225 10.06 -22.28 7.07
CA HIS A 225 8.93 -22.15 6.13
C HIS A 225 9.25 -22.71 4.72
N LEU A 226 10.31 -23.50 4.59
CA LEU A 226 10.60 -24.39 3.47
C LEU A 226 10.56 -25.82 3.97
#